data_d65d6a1b62f382fa1b7b5f58306dc5ac
#
_entry.id   d65d6a1b62f382fa1b7b5f58306dc5ac
#
_cell.length_a   1.000
_cell.length_b   1.000
_cell.length_c   1.000
_cell.angle_alpha   90.00
_cell.angle_beta   90.00
_cell.angle_gamma   90.00
#
_symmetry.space_group_name_H-M   'P 1'
#
loop_
_entity.id
_entity.type
_entity.pdbx_description
1 polymer ?
#
loop_
_entity_poly.entity_id
_entity_poly.type
_entity_poly.pdbx_seq_one_letter_code
_entity_poly.pdbx_strand_id
1 'polypeptide(L)'
;AQRQMTMWSDNRNHLLDDVLRSALLAIIAQAIGVAPGQFIAIVAITQLSESFQHANLRLWFGRWGERLWISPRFHRRHHTIGFGHETTPAAISGTQLPDMVSGASQSDERNAVLGGHNFGVLLPWWDMLFGTADFDRRYDSTGVRDQAEPDQHGRLRDYGDGFWSQQWRGLLRLAGRA
;
A
#
# COMPACT_ATOMS: atom_id res chain seq x y z
N ALA A 1 -3.31 14.35 0.13
CA ALA A 1 -3.32 12.90 0.15
C ALA A 1 -4.70 12.38 -0.24
N GLN A 2 -4.75 11.17 -0.76
CA GLN A 2 -5.98 10.67 -1.39
C GLN A 2 -6.85 9.92 -0.38
N ARG A 3 -8.15 10.32 -0.35
CA ARG A 3 -9.19 9.60 0.39
C ARG A 3 -9.79 8.42 -0.38
N GLN A 4 -9.43 8.26 -1.66
CA GLN A 4 -9.92 7.18 -2.54
C GLN A 4 -8.82 6.71 -3.46
N MET A 5 -8.73 5.39 -3.68
CA MET A 5 -7.86 4.80 -4.69
C MET A 5 -8.35 5.16 -6.09
N THR A 6 -7.43 5.52 -6.94
CA THR A 6 -7.65 5.73 -8.38
C THR A 6 -6.43 5.25 -9.15
N MET A 7 -6.54 4.95 -10.43
CA MET A 7 -5.39 4.58 -11.28
C MET A 7 -4.24 5.59 -11.23
N TRP A 8 -4.55 6.86 -10.94
CA TRP A 8 -3.56 7.94 -10.82
C TRP A 8 -2.97 8.07 -9.41
N SER A 9 -3.45 7.28 -8.45
CA SER A 9 -2.94 7.34 -7.07
C SER A 9 -1.61 6.65 -6.87
N ASP A 10 -1.29 5.73 -7.73
CA ASP A 10 -0.08 4.93 -7.73
C ASP A 10 1.20 5.80 -7.82
N ASN A 11 1.18 6.82 -8.64
CA ASN A 11 2.33 7.71 -8.89
C ASN A 11 2.42 8.93 -7.93
N ARG A 12 1.92 8.81 -6.70
CA ARG A 12 1.96 9.88 -5.69
C ARG A 12 2.98 9.65 -4.57
N ASN A 13 4.05 9.00 -4.90
CA ASN A 13 5.17 8.81 -3.99
C ASN A 13 5.99 10.08 -3.80
N HIS A 14 6.88 10.06 -2.83
CA HIS A 14 7.85 11.14 -2.70
C HIS A 14 8.90 11.01 -3.81
N LEU A 15 9.17 12.11 -4.52
CA LEU A 15 10.10 12.12 -5.67
C LEU A 15 11.47 11.55 -5.30
N LEU A 16 11.99 11.88 -4.11
CA LEU A 16 13.27 11.36 -3.64
C LEU A 16 13.24 9.82 -3.49
N ASP A 17 12.14 9.28 -2.94
CA ASP A 17 11.95 7.83 -2.80
C ASP A 17 11.92 7.13 -4.16
N ASP A 18 11.17 7.66 -5.10
CA ASP A 18 11.09 7.11 -6.46
C ASP A 18 12.45 7.13 -7.17
N VAL A 19 13.21 8.21 -7.04
CA VAL A 19 14.56 8.31 -7.63
C VAL A 19 15.50 7.31 -6.99
N LEU A 20 15.57 7.24 -5.66
CA LEU A 20 16.46 6.32 -4.95
C LEU A 20 16.10 4.85 -5.23
N ARG A 21 14.81 4.50 -5.18
CA ARG A 21 14.33 3.15 -5.48
C ARG A 21 14.65 2.76 -6.92
N SER A 22 14.37 3.63 -7.88
CA SER A 22 14.63 3.35 -9.30
C SER A 22 16.12 3.21 -9.60
N ALA A 23 16.96 4.07 -9.02
CA ALA A 23 18.40 3.98 -9.15
C ALA A 23 18.96 2.68 -8.56
N LEU A 24 18.50 2.31 -7.35
CA LEU A 24 18.91 1.07 -6.71
C LEU A 24 18.52 -0.16 -7.54
N LEU A 25 17.29 -0.22 -8.01
CA LEU A 25 16.81 -1.33 -8.85
C LEU A 25 17.58 -1.41 -10.18
N ALA A 26 17.87 -0.27 -10.80
CA ALA A 26 18.67 -0.23 -12.03
C ALA A 26 20.10 -0.72 -11.80
N ILE A 27 20.76 -0.33 -10.70
CA ILE A 27 22.09 -0.81 -10.33
C ILE A 27 22.09 -2.33 -10.11
N ILE A 28 21.12 -2.84 -9.35
CA ILE A 28 20.99 -4.28 -9.10
C ILE A 28 20.77 -5.04 -10.42
N ALA A 29 19.85 -4.56 -11.27
CA ALA A 29 19.56 -5.18 -12.56
C ALA A 29 20.80 -5.25 -13.45
N GLN A 30 21.59 -4.16 -13.51
CA GLN A 30 22.87 -4.15 -14.25
C GLN A 30 23.89 -5.12 -13.64
N ALA A 31 24.01 -5.17 -12.31
CA ALA A 31 24.95 -6.04 -11.62
C ALA A 31 24.68 -7.53 -11.87
N ILE A 32 23.42 -7.93 -12.04
CA ILE A 32 23.02 -9.32 -12.37
C ILE A 32 22.92 -9.60 -13.87
N GLY A 33 23.27 -8.60 -14.72
CA GLY A 33 23.37 -8.75 -16.16
C GLY A 33 22.02 -8.61 -16.92
N VAL A 34 21.00 -7.98 -16.33
CA VAL A 34 19.75 -7.66 -17.04
C VAL A 34 19.99 -6.56 -18.06
N ALA A 35 19.70 -6.80 -19.32
CA ALA A 35 19.83 -5.81 -20.37
C ALA A 35 18.89 -4.60 -20.12
N PRO A 36 19.33 -3.35 -20.42
CA PRO A 36 18.52 -2.16 -20.18
C PRO A 36 17.11 -2.21 -20.79
N GLY A 37 16.95 -2.76 -21.99
CA GLY A 37 15.65 -2.94 -22.62
C GLY A 37 14.73 -3.91 -21.87
N GLN A 38 15.29 -4.99 -21.33
CA GLN A 38 14.54 -5.94 -20.50
C GLN A 38 14.10 -5.29 -19.18
N PHE A 39 14.99 -4.53 -18.55
CA PHE A 39 14.68 -3.78 -17.33
C PHE A 39 13.52 -2.81 -17.56
N ILE A 40 13.59 -2.00 -18.62
CA ILE A 40 12.52 -1.06 -18.97
C ILE A 40 11.20 -1.78 -19.23
N ALA A 41 11.21 -2.91 -19.93
CA ALA A 41 10.01 -3.69 -20.18
C ALA A 41 9.38 -4.25 -18.88
N ILE A 42 10.19 -4.76 -17.96
CA ILE A 42 9.73 -5.25 -16.67
C ILE A 42 9.11 -4.10 -15.86
N VAL A 43 9.80 -2.96 -15.76
CA VAL A 43 9.29 -1.78 -15.05
C VAL A 43 7.97 -1.31 -15.64
N ALA A 44 7.85 -1.23 -16.98
CA ALA A 44 6.62 -0.81 -17.65
C ALA A 44 5.45 -1.75 -17.37
N ILE A 45 5.67 -3.08 -17.42
CA ILE A 45 4.63 -4.07 -17.12
C ILE A 45 4.22 -3.99 -15.64
N THR A 46 5.17 -3.87 -14.74
CA THR A 46 4.91 -3.72 -13.30
C THR A 46 4.09 -2.46 -13.05
N GLN A 47 4.50 -1.32 -13.60
CA GLN A 47 3.80 -0.04 -13.44
C GLN A 47 2.37 -0.07 -13.99
N LEU A 48 2.16 -0.69 -15.15
CA LEU A 48 0.80 -0.88 -15.70
C LEU A 48 -0.06 -1.76 -14.79
N SER A 49 0.52 -2.83 -14.23
CA SER A 49 -0.16 -3.70 -13.28
C SER A 49 -0.53 -2.96 -12.00
N GLU A 50 0.39 -2.19 -11.42
CA GLU A 50 0.14 -1.37 -10.23
C GLU A 50 -0.96 -0.33 -10.48
N SER A 51 -0.89 0.42 -11.57
CA SER A 51 -1.93 1.39 -11.94
C SER A 51 -3.31 0.74 -12.10
N PHE A 52 -3.36 -0.46 -12.68
CA PHE A 52 -4.60 -1.24 -12.80
C PHE A 52 -5.10 -1.70 -11.43
N GLN A 53 -4.23 -2.14 -10.55
CA GLN A 53 -4.59 -2.58 -9.19
C GLN A 53 -5.14 -1.43 -8.34
N HIS A 54 -4.64 -0.21 -8.54
CA HIS A 54 -5.15 1.00 -7.90
C HIS A 54 -6.47 1.49 -8.49
N ALA A 55 -6.92 0.94 -9.61
CA ALA A 55 -8.24 1.26 -10.13
C ALA A 55 -9.34 0.88 -9.11
N ASN A 56 -10.29 1.78 -8.89
CA ASN A 56 -11.40 1.54 -7.95
C ASN A 56 -12.43 0.57 -8.54
N LEU A 57 -11.95 -0.61 -8.91
CA LEU A 57 -12.74 -1.68 -9.51
C LEU A 57 -12.98 -2.81 -8.53
N ARG A 58 -14.21 -3.32 -8.51
CA ARG A 58 -14.58 -4.54 -7.76
C ARG A 58 -14.30 -5.81 -8.58
N LEU A 59 -13.16 -5.84 -9.25
CA LEU A 59 -12.79 -6.95 -10.13
C LEU A 59 -12.17 -8.08 -9.31
N TRP A 60 -12.66 -9.28 -9.53
CA TRP A 60 -12.19 -10.52 -8.93
C TRP A 60 -11.83 -11.53 -10.01
N PHE A 61 -10.64 -12.09 -9.95
CA PHE A 61 -10.13 -13.04 -10.94
C PHE A 61 -10.52 -14.51 -10.68
N GLY A 62 -11.42 -14.74 -9.74
CA GLY A 62 -11.79 -16.09 -9.33
C GLY A 62 -10.79 -16.70 -8.35
N ARG A 63 -11.16 -17.84 -7.76
CA ARG A 63 -10.38 -18.51 -6.72
C ARG A 63 -8.94 -18.84 -7.17
N TRP A 64 -8.75 -19.22 -8.41
CA TRP A 64 -7.45 -19.58 -8.97
C TRP A 64 -6.69 -18.36 -9.49
N GLY A 65 -7.38 -17.46 -10.20
CA GLY A 65 -6.77 -16.26 -10.76
C GLY A 65 -6.16 -15.34 -9.69
N GLU A 66 -6.80 -15.21 -8.53
CA GLU A 66 -6.29 -14.46 -7.38
C GLU A 66 -4.99 -15.04 -6.79
N ARG A 67 -4.68 -16.31 -7.05
CA ARG A 67 -3.42 -16.95 -6.64
C ARG A 67 -2.32 -16.87 -7.69
N LEU A 68 -2.66 -16.45 -8.89
CA LEU A 68 -1.73 -16.32 -10.02
C LEU A 68 -1.37 -14.87 -10.30
N TRP A 69 -2.33 -13.96 -10.10
CA TRP A 69 -2.15 -12.54 -10.39
C TRP A 69 -2.90 -11.66 -9.40
N ILE A 70 -2.31 -10.53 -9.03
CA ILE A 70 -2.92 -9.60 -8.10
C ILE A 70 -4.02 -8.80 -8.79
N SER A 71 -5.26 -8.95 -8.30
CA SER A 71 -6.41 -8.18 -8.77
C SER A 71 -6.52 -6.83 -8.05
N PRO A 72 -7.28 -5.87 -8.61
CA PRO A 72 -7.62 -4.62 -7.91
C PRO A 72 -8.27 -4.86 -6.54
N ARG A 73 -9.07 -5.91 -6.41
CA ARG A 73 -9.69 -6.29 -5.14
C ARG A 73 -8.65 -6.75 -4.11
N PHE A 74 -7.74 -7.63 -4.50
CA PHE A 74 -6.68 -8.14 -3.63
C PHE A 74 -5.77 -7.01 -3.16
N HIS A 75 -5.30 -6.16 -4.07
CA HIS A 75 -4.43 -5.03 -3.76
C HIS A 75 -5.14 -3.96 -2.92
N ARG A 76 -6.45 -3.75 -3.13
CA ARG A 76 -7.23 -2.82 -2.32
C ARG A 76 -7.18 -3.14 -0.83
N ARG A 77 -7.10 -4.41 -0.44
CA ARG A 77 -6.96 -4.84 0.96
C ARG A 77 -5.68 -4.30 1.60
N HIS A 78 -4.60 -4.18 0.85
CA HIS A 78 -3.36 -3.54 1.28
C HIS A 78 -3.56 -2.08 1.69
N HIS A 79 -4.47 -1.37 1.03
CA HIS A 79 -4.77 0.04 1.30
C HIS A 79 -5.93 0.26 2.29
N THR A 80 -6.44 -0.79 2.92
CA THR A 80 -7.52 -0.68 3.91
C THR A 80 -7.04 0.05 5.17
N ILE A 81 -7.83 1.00 5.65
CA ILE A 81 -7.53 1.74 6.87
C ILE A 81 -7.57 0.79 8.07
N GLY A 82 -6.48 0.73 8.82
CA GLY A 82 -6.35 -0.06 10.04
C GLY A 82 -5.90 -1.51 9.86
N PHE A 83 -5.99 -2.08 8.65
CA PHE A 83 -5.61 -3.47 8.36
C PHE A 83 -4.66 -3.62 7.17
N GLY A 84 -4.48 -2.58 6.37
CA GLY A 84 -3.61 -2.63 5.20
C GLY A 84 -2.13 -2.61 5.58
N HIS A 85 -1.44 -1.57 5.18
CA HIS A 85 -0.02 -1.34 5.47
C HIS A 85 0.22 -0.61 6.80
N GLU A 86 -0.85 -0.23 7.52
CA GLU A 86 -0.77 0.49 8.79
C GLU A 86 -0.88 -0.47 9.98
N THR A 87 0.03 -0.36 10.92
CA THR A 87 -0.09 -1.01 12.24
C THR A 87 -1.10 -0.21 13.09
N THR A 88 -2.13 -0.85 13.60
CA THR A 88 -3.04 -0.17 14.51
C THR A 88 -2.40 0.03 15.88
N PRO A 89 -2.54 1.20 16.52
CA PRO A 89 -2.08 1.39 17.91
C PRO A 89 -2.69 0.38 18.88
N ALA A 90 -3.92 -0.08 18.63
CA ALA A 90 -4.59 -1.11 19.43
C ALA A 90 -3.89 -2.47 19.36
N ALA A 91 -3.33 -2.87 18.23
CA ALA A 91 -2.54 -4.08 18.09
C ALA A 91 -1.25 -4.04 18.90
N ILE A 92 -0.68 -2.84 19.09
CA ILE A 92 0.54 -2.63 19.88
C ILE A 92 0.23 -2.63 21.39
N SER A 93 -0.94 -2.13 21.79
CA SER A 93 -1.29 -1.93 23.21
C SER A 93 -2.13 -3.04 23.86
N GLY A 94 -2.54 -4.06 23.11
CA GLY A 94 -3.43 -5.12 23.62
C GLY A 94 -4.86 -4.63 23.90
N THR A 95 -5.22 -3.42 23.48
CA THR A 95 -6.55 -2.84 23.67
C THR A 95 -7.48 -3.38 22.58
N GLN A 96 -8.71 -3.76 22.95
CA GLN A 96 -9.72 -4.21 21.99
C GLN A 96 -9.95 -3.15 20.89
N LEU A 97 -9.99 -3.60 19.64
CA LEU A 97 -10.35 -2.78 18.50
C LEU A 97 -11.73 -2.14 18.71
N PRO A 98 -11.94 -0.86 18.33
CA PRO A 98 -13.26 -0.25 18.41
C PRO A 98 -14.31 -1.05 17.63
N ASP A 99 -15.56 -1.04 18.08
CA ASP A 99 -16.72 -1.78 17.51
C ASP A 99 -16.96 -1.56 16.00
N MET A 100 -16.28 -0.61 15.38
CA MET A 100 -16.31 -0.39 13.93
C MET A 100 -15.68 -1.53 13.11
N VAL A 101 -15.02 -2.48 13.76
CA VAL A 101 -14.38 -3.66 13.15
C VAL A 101 -15.10 -4.95 13.53
N SER A 102 -16.36 -4.86 13.95
CA SER A 102 -17.21 -6.03 14.19
C SER A 102 -17.39 -6.81 12.87
N GLY A 103 -16.60 -7.86 12.70
CA GLY A 103 -16.52 -8.68 11.48
C GLY A 103 -15.10 -8.95 10.97
N ALA A 104 -14.06 -8.49 11.69
CA ALA A 104 -12.69 -8.89 11.44
C ALA A 104 -12.55 -10.40 11.68
N SER A 105 -11.92 -11.11 10.75
CA SER A 105 -11.60 -12.53 10.93
C SER A 105 -10.38 -12.68 11.85
N GLN A 106 -10.15 -13.88 12.39
CA GLN A 106 -8.93 -14.17 13.18
C GLN A 106 -7.63 -13.97 12.38
N SER A 107 -7.70 -14.01 11.05
CA SER A 107 -6.59 -13.67 10.16
C SER A 107 -6.29 -12.17 10.17
N ASP A 108 -7.33 -11.33 10.26
CA ASP A 108 -7.18 -9.88 10.31
C ASP A 108 -6.45 -9.43 11.59
N GLU A 109 -6.76 -10.04 12.74
CA GLU A 109 -6.08 -9.74 14.00
C GLU A 109 -4.59 -10.10 13.97
N ARG A 110 -4.25 -11.27 13.44
CA ARG A 110 -2.84 -11.69 13.30
C ARG A 110 -2.06 -10.78 12.37
N ASN A 111 -2.63 -10.41 11.26
CA ASN A 111 -1.97 -9.58 10.26
C ASN A 111 -1.90 -8.10 10.69
N ALA A 112 -2.85 -7.61 11.47
CA ALA A 112 -2.74 -6.29 12.09
C ALA A 112 -1.52 -6.19 13.02
N VAL A 113 -1.18 -7.27 13.72
CA VAL A 113 0.05 -7.36 14.55
C VAL A 113 1.31 -7.37 13.68
N LEU A 114 1.26 -8.00 12.50
CA LEU A 114 2.40 -8.12 11.58
C LEU A 114 2.57 -6.90 10.67
N GLY A 115 1.69 -5.89 10.71
CA GLY A 115 1.81 -4.68 9.91
C GLY A 115 1.13 -4.73 8.56
N GLY A 116 0.12 -5.59 8.37
CA GLY A 116 -0.75 -5.56 7.21
C GLY A 116 -0.71 -6.80 6.31
N HIS A 117 -1.32 -6.70 5.13
CA HIS A 117 -1.46 -7.80 4.17
C HIS A 117 -1.23 -7.36 2.74
N ASN A 118 -1.13 -8.35 1.84
CA ASN A 118 -1.19 -8.18 0.39
C ASN A 118 -0.14 -7.20 -0.15
N PHE A 119 1.11 -7.39 0.26
CA PHE A 119 2.24 -6.54 -0.14
C PHE A 119 2.73 -6.79 -1.56
N GLY A 120 2.34 -7.91 -2.17
CA GLY A 120 2.73 -8.25 -3.52
C GLY A 120 2.31 -7.20 -4.54
N VAL A 121 3.15 -6.99 -5.56
CA VAL A 121 2.91 -6.03 -6.64
C VAL A 121 2.38 -6.72 -7.90
N LEU A 122 2.92 -7.87 -8.25
CA LEU A 122 2.55 -8.58 -9.48
C LEU A 122 1.92 -9.94 -9.18
N LEU A 123 2.55 -10.70 -8.30
CA LEU A 123 2.18 -12.06 -7.94
C LEU A 123 1.96 -12.14 -6.42
N PRO A 124 0.90 -12.81 -5.94
CA PRO A 124 0.60 -12.92 -4.51
C PRO A 124 1.43 -14.01 -3.81
N TRP A 125 2.39 -14.62 -4.49
CA TRP A 125 3.11 -15.79 -4.01
C TRP A 125 3.95 -15.51 -2.75
N TRP A 126 4.54 -14.33 -2.66
CA TRP A 126 5.26 -13.92 -1.45
C TRP A 126 4.32 -13.74 -0.27
N ASP A 127 3.16 -13.12 -0.49
CA ASP A 127 2.13 -13.00 0.55
C ASP A 127 1.64 -14.37 1.01
N MET A 128 1.45 -15.30 0.08
CA MET A 128 1.07 -16.69 0.39
C MET A 128 2.17 -17.41 1.17
N LEU A 129 3.43 -17.22 0.79
CA LEU A 129 4.59 -17.84 1.45
C LEU A 129 4.78 -17.32 2.88
N PHE A 130 4.66 -16.01 3.08
CA PHE A 130 4.84 -15.37 4.38
C PHE A 130 3.56 -15.29 5.23
N GLY A 131 2.43 -15.79 4.72
CA GLY A 131 1.15 -15.79 5.44
C GLY A 131 0.48 -14.43 5.55
N THR A 132 0.87 -13.48 4.70
CA THR A 132 0.27 -12.13 4.62
C THR A 132 -0.82 -12.02 3.56
N ALA A 133 -1.12 -13.10 2.81
CA ALA A 133 -2.17 -13.12 1.80
C ALA A 133 -3.56 -13.13 2.43
N ASP A 134 -4.34 -12.11 2.17
CA ASP A 134 -5.75 -12.02 2.53
C ASP A 134 -6.62 -12.05 1.28
N PHE A 135 -7.37 -13.13 1.11
CA PHE A 135 -8.27 -13.37 -0.01
C PHE A 135 -9.74 -13.02 0.29
N ASP A 136 -10.04 -12.46 1.45
CA ASP A 136 -11.38 -12.06 1.83
C ASP A 136 -12.00 -11.09 0.82
N ARG A 137 -13.32 -11.28 0.55
CA ARG A 137 -14.06 -10.48 -0.44
C ARG A 137 -14.65 -9.19 0.15
N ARG A 138 -14.09 -8.69 1.21
CA ARG A 138 -14.52 -7.43 1.82
C ARG A 138 -14.08 -6.25 0.96
N TYR A 139 -14.81 -5.17 1.05
CA TYR A 139 -14.56 -3.93 0.33
C TYR A 139 -14.57 -2.76 1.30
N ASP A 140 -13.57 -2.74 2.15
CA ASP A 140 -13.42 -1.76 3.21
C ASP A 140 -12.94 -0.40 2.68
N SER A 141 -13.06 0.64 3.52
CA SER A 141 -12.57 1.98 3.21
C SER A 141 -11.05 1.99 3.09
N THR A 142 -10.54 2.72 2.11
CA THR A 142 -9.10 2.87 1.85
C THR A 142 -8.62 4.27 2.16
N GLY A 143 -7.36 4.41 2.55
CA GLY A 143 -6.73 5.69 2.83
C GLY A 143 -5.65 5.59 3.88
N VAL A 144 -5.26 6.74 4.42
CA VAL A 144 -4.30 6.87 5.50
C VAL A 144 -5.05 7.35 6.74
N ARG A 145 -4.88 6.67 7.87
CA ARG A 145 -5.63 6.89 9.11
C ARG A 145 -5.52 8.34 9.59
N ASP A 146 -4.33 8.88 9.65
CA ASP A 146 -4.06 10.23 10.15
C ASP A 146 -4.62 11.37 9.27
N GLN A 147 -5.26 11.01 8.14
CA GLN A 147 -6.09 11.91 7.34
C GLN A 147 -7.59 11.75 7.60
N ALA A 148 -7.99 10.61 8.12
CA ALA A 148 -9.38 10.31 8.43
C ALA A 148 -9.71 10.60 9.91
N GLU A 149 -8.73 10.38 10.79
CA GLU A 149 -8.88 10.53 12.23
C GLU A 149 -7.98 11.68 12.75
N PRO A 150 -8.55 12.66 13.48
CA PRO A 150 -7.77 13.72 14.11
C PRO A 150 -6.80 13.16 15.18
N ASP A 151 -5.69 13.85 15.38
CA ASP A 151 -4.77 13.60 16.48
C ASP A 151 -5.41 13.93 17.85
N GLN A 152 -4.70 13.66 18.95
CA GLN A 152 -5.13 13.99 20.32
C GLN A 152 -5.42 15.49 20.55
N HIS A 153 -5.05 16.35 19.61
CA HIS A 153 -5.32 17.79 19.64
C HIS A 153 -6.44 18.21 18.67
N GLY A 154 -7.17 17.23 18.09
CA GLY A 154 -8.27 17.48 17.16
C GLY A 154 -7.82 17.92 15.76
N ARG A 155 -6.56 17.71 15.37
CA ARG A 155 -6.00 18.15 14.08
C ARG A 155 -5.74 16.97 13.16
N LEU A 156 -6.17 17.08 11.93
CA LEU A 156 -5.78 16.17 10.85
C LEU A 156 -4.34 16.48 10.42
N ARG A 157 -3.59 15.43 10.10
CA ARG A 157 -2.22 15.60 9.60
C ARG A 157 -2.20 16.34 8.27
N ASP A 158 -1.43 17.41 8.23
CA ASP A 158 -1.28 18.22 7.04
C ASP A 158 -0.20 17.66 6.11
N TYR A 159 -0.62 17.13 4.98
CA TYR A 159 0.27 16.61 3.93
C TYR A 159 0.61 17.65 2.87
N GLY A 160 0.03 18.84 2.95
CA GLY A 160 0.18 19.93 1.98
C GLY A 160 -0.79 19.84 0.80
N ASP A 161 -1.06 21.01 0.22
CA ASP A 161 -1.95 21.17 -0.92
C ASP A 161 -1.16 21.17 -2.23
N GLY A 162 -1.22 20.09 -2.96
CA GLY A 162 -0.54 19.93 -4.25
C GLY A 162 0.86 19.33 -4.16
N PHE A 163 1.40 18.97 -5.33
CA PHE A 163 2.60 18.17 -5.48
C PHE A 163 3.82 18.77 -4.75
N TRP A 164 4.18 20.00 -5.04
CA TRP A 164 5.40 20.61 -4.48
C TRP A 164 5.35 20.81 -2.97
N SER A 165 4.17 21.21 -2.45
CA SER A 165 3.97 21.34 -1.02
C SER A 165 4.13 19.99 -0.30
N GLN A 166 3.63 18.91 -0.89
CA GLN A 166 3.77 17.56 -0.35
C GLN A 166 5.24 17.11 -0.34
N GLN A 167 5.99 17.35 -1.43
CA GLN A 167 7.41 17.04 -1.50
C GLN A 167 8.21 17.81 -0.44
N TRP A 168 7.95 19.11 -0.31
CA TRP A 168 8.62 19.95 0.66
C TRP A 168 8.35 19.52 2.11
N ARG A 169 7.09 19.23 2.45
CA ARG A 169 6.73 18.73 3.78
C ARG A 169 7.33 17.36 4.08
N GLY A 170 7.44 16.50 3.08
CA GLY A 170 8.15 15.22 3.20
C GLY A 170 9.62 15.41 3.57
N LEU A 171 10.32 16.32 2.91
CA LEU A 171 11.71 16.66 3.23
C LEU A 171 11.86 17.27 4.64
N LEU A 172 10.95 18.15 5.05
CA LEU A 172 10.97 18.73 6.39
C LEU A 172 10.79 17.64 7.47
N ARG A 173 9.90 16.68 7.25
CA ARG A 173 9.71 15.54 8.16
C ARG A 173 10.93 14.65 8.24
N LEU A 174 11.56 14.37 7.11
CA LEU A 174 12.81 13.62 7.06
C LEU A 174 13.91 14.32 7.87
N ALA A 175 13.90 15.65 7.87
CA ALA A 175 14.83 16.48 8.65
C ALA A 175 14.38 16.71 10.12
N GLY A 176 13.25 16.10 10.56
CA GLY A 176 12.71 16.29 11.91
C GLY A 176 12.12 17.69 12.19
N ARG A 177 11.71 18.43 11.13
CA ARG A 177 11.28 19.83 11.21
C ARG A 177 9.78 20.04 10.99
N ALA A 178 8.97 18.98 10.83
CA ALA A 178 7.52 19.06 10.61
C ALA A 178 6.79 17.85 11.22
#